data_6aea3667002655b7c339d3828151dbf0
#
_entry.id   6aea3667002655b7c339d3828151dbf0
#
_cell.length_a   1.000
_cell.length_b   1.000
_cell.length_c   1.000
_cell.angle_alpha   90.00
_cell.angle_beta   90.00
_cell.angle_gamma   90.00
#
_symmetry.space_group_name_H-M   'P 1'
#
loop_
_entity.id
_entity.type
_entity.pdbx_description
1 polymer ?
#
loop_
_entity_poly.entity_id
_entity_poly.type
_entity_poly.pdbx_seq_one_letter_code
_entity_poly.pdbx_strand_id
1 'polypeptide(L)'
;MQPTGVFISFEGIDGAGKSSHIQALSDAFRQQGREVVQTREPGGTALAEKLRDMVLHDAMDPLCEALLVFAARRDHLLQVIEPALAKGQVVLCDRFTDATFAYQGGGRGFDTRILAQLETWVQARPDKSIRQPDITLWFSLDPHIAAQRLATARVPDRFESQPLAFFEQVHNAYADRVKADPERFAIIPADATIDKVRKSVWQALVQRGYLPTHAV
;
A
#
# COMPACT_ATOMS: atom_id res chain seq x y z
N MET A 1 -22.18 14.79 14.11
CA MET A 1 -21.06 15.09 13.19
C MET A 1 -20.78 13.82 12.39
N GLN A 2 -20.62 13.93 11.07
CA GLN A 2 -20.16 12.78 10.29
C GLN A 2 -18.72 12.43 10.71
N PRO A 3 -18.39 11.13 10.83
CA PRO A 3 -17.03 10.73 11.17
C PRO A 3 -16.06 11.19 10.08
N THR A 4 -14.85 11.57 10.48
CA THR A 4 -13.79 11.93 9.53
C THR A 4 -13.38 10.69 8.74
N GLY A 5 -13.18 10.84 7.42
CA GLY A 5 -12.63 9.78 6.58
C GLY A 5 -11.23 9.37 7.06
N VAL A 6 -10.90 8.10 6.91
CA VAL A 6 -9.58 7.55 7.30
C VAL A 6 -9.01 6.78 6.13
N PHE A 7 -7.75 7.08 5.77
CA PHE A 7 -7.04 6.40 4.69
C PHE A 7 -5.89 5.55 5.24
N ILE A 8 -5.99 4.23 5.08
CA ILE A 8 -5.01 3.24 5.54
C ILE A 8 -4.42 2.52 4.32
N SER A 9 -3.11 2.56 4.15
CA SER A 9 -2.40 1.75 3.16
C SER A 9 -1.73 0.54 3.80
N PHE A 10 -1.64 -0.55 3.05
CA PHE A 10 -0.98 -1.80 3.42
C PHE A 10 0.20 -2.01 2.49
N GLU A 11 1.39 -2.00 3.04
CA GLU A 11 2.63 -2.04 2.28
C GLU A 11 3.49 -3.24 2.65
N GLY A 12 4.41 -3.60 1.77
CA GLY A 12 5.33 -4.73 1.94
C GLY A 12 5.37 -5.62 0.69
N ILE A 13 6.38 -6.46 0.60
CA ILE A 13 6.61 -7.38 -0.52
C ILE A 13 5.49 -8.42 -0.65
N ASP A 14 5.38 -9.06 -1.81
CA ASP A 14 4.44 -10.16 -2.01
C ASP A 14 4.82 -11.33 -1.10
N GLY A 15 3.84 -12.12 -0.65
CA GLY A 15 4.05 -13.15 0.37
C GLY A 15 4.03 -12.66 1.82
N ALA A 16 3.97 -11.33 2.08
CA ALA A 16 3.90 -10.79 3.43
C ALA A 16 2.53 -10.97 4.13
N GLY A 17 1.50 -11.46 3.44
CA GLY A 17 0.22 -11.84 4.04
C GLY A 17 -0.78 -10.69 4.25
N LYS A 18 -0.61 -9.55 3.59
CA LYS A 18 -1.45 -8.34 3.72
C LYS A 18 -2.96 -8.59 3.59
N SER A 19 -3.37 -9.32 2.56
CA SER A 19 -4.79 -9.45 2.16
C SER A 19 -5.69 -10.02 3.26
N SER A 20 -5.22 -10.99 4.05
CA SER A 20 -5.98 -11.57 5.17
C SER A 20 -6.28 -10.56 6.26
N HIS A 21 -5.40 -9.57 6.46
CA HIS A 21 -5.56 -8.53 7.47
C HIS A 21 -6.44 -7.39 6.98
N ILE A 22 -6.46 -7.09 5.67
CA ILE A 22 -7.34 -6.09 5.06
C ILE A 22 -8.81 -6.49 5.29
N GLN A 23 -9.16 -7.75 5.04
CA GLN A 23 -10.53 -8.22 5.25
C GLN A 23 -10.94 -8.15 6.72
N ALA A 24 -10.09 -8.62 7.63
CA ALA A 24 -10.37 -8.59 9.07
C ALA A 24 -10.58 -7.15 9.59
N LEU A 25 -9.78 -6.19 9.10
CA LEU A 25 -9.95 -4.78 9.47
C LEU A 25 -11.21 -4.16 8.86
N SER A 26 -11.55 -4.54 7.64
CA SER A 26 -12.82 -4.10 7.04
C SER A 26 -14.01 -4.50 7.88
N ASP A 27 -14.03 -5.74 8.35
CA ASP A 27 -15.11 -6.26 9.19
C ASP A 27 -15.14 -5.54 10.55
N ALA A 28 -13.98 -5.28 11.14
CA ALA A 28 -13.86 -4.54 12.39
C ALA A 28 -14.39 -3.10 12.30
N PHE A 29 -14.06 -2.37 11.22
CA PHE A 29 -14.60 -1.03 11.01
C PHE A 29 -16.11 -1.03 10.74
N ARG A 30 -16.62 -2.02 9.97
CA ARG A 30 -18.05 -2.17 9.74
C ARG A 30 -18.83 -2.48 11.03
N GLN A 31 -18.28 -3.28 11.93
CA GLN A 31 -18.86 -3.54 13.24
C GLN A 31 -18.96 -2.27 14.10
N GLN A 32 -18.09 -1.27 13.87
CA GLN A 32 -18.18 0.06 14.48
C GLN A 32 -19.16 1.01 13.76
N GLY A 33 -19.92 0.52 12.79
CA GLY A 33 -20.84 1.33 11.99
C GLY A 33 -20.15 2.22 10.95
N ARG A 34 -18.87 1.96 10.62
CA ARG A 34 -18.14 2.70 9.58
C ARG A 34 -18.38 2.06 8.21
N GLU A 35 -18.60 2.89 7.21
CA GLU A 35 -18.53 2.44 5.83
C GLU A 35 -17.07 2.25 5.40
N VAL A 36 -16.78 1.15 4.69
CA VAL A 36 -15.42 0.78 4.29
C VAL A 36 -15.34 0.57 2.78
N VAL A 37 -14.39 1.25 2.16
CA VAL A 37 -13.97 1.03 0.78
C VAL A 37 -12.67 0.24 0.80
N GLN A 38 -12.69 -0.99 0.26
CA GLN A 38 -11.49 -1.78 0.01
C GLN A 38 -11.05 -1.56 -1.42
N THR A 39 -9.76 -1.26 -1.62
CA THR A 39 -9.19 -0.98 -2.93
C THR A 39 -7.72 -1.37 -2.99
N ARG A 40 -7.05 -1.15 -4.14
CA ARG A 40 -5.64 -1.51 -4.35
C ARG A 40 -4.97 -0.61 -5.37
N GLU A 41 -3.64 -0.58 -5.36
CA GLU A 41 -2.83 0.05 -6.39
C GLU A 41 -1.71 -0.85 -6.94
N PRO A 42 -1.36 -0.68 -8.22
CA PRO A 42 -2.15 0.02 -9.24
C PRO A 42 -3.49 -0.70 -9.43
N GLY A 43 -4.57 0.06 -9.67
CA GLY A 43 -5.91 -0.51 -9.84
C GLY A 43 -7.01 0.32 -9.17
N GLY A 44 -8.14 -0.32 -8.87
CA GLY A 44 -9.27 0.27 -8.15
C GLY A 44 -10.27 1.03 -9.02
N THR A 45 -9.99 1.26 -10.31
CA THR A 45 -10.91 1.83 -11.30
C THR A 45 -10.79 1.10 -12.63
N ALA A 46 -11.77 1.25 -13.50
CA ALA A 46 -11.73 0.59 -14.82
C ALA A 46 -10.50 0.99 -15.66
N LEU A 47 -10.06 2.26 -15.58
CA LEU A 47 -8.84 2.72 -16.25
C LEU A 47 -7.60 2.18 -15.54
N ALA A 48 -7.52 2.33 -14.21
CA ALA A 48 -6.37 1.91 -13.45
C ALA A 48 -6.12 0.39 -13.52
N GLU A 49 -7.18 -0.44 -13.63
CA GLU A 49 -7.02 -1.89 -13.83
C GLU A 49 -6.42 -2.22 -15.21
N LYS A 50 -6.75 -1.48 -16.27
CA LYS A 50 -6.10 -1.63 -17.59
C LYS A 50 -4.63 -1.26 -17.53
N LEU A 51 -4.30 -0.15 -16.86
CA LEU A 51 -2.91 0.27 -16.67
C LEU A 51 -2.13 -0.73 -15.80
N ARG A 52 -2.77 -1.31 -14.78
CA ARG A 52 -2.20 -2.41 -13.99
C ARG A 52 -1.85 -3.61 -14.87
N ASP A 53 -2.75 -4.01 -15.74
CA ASP A 53 -2.53 -5.15 -16.65
C ASP A 53 -1.28 -4.94 -17.52
N MET A 54 -1.15 -3.74 -18.11
CA MET A 54 0.06 -3.35 -18.86
C MET A 54 1.32 -3.39 -17.99
N VAL A 55 1.28 -2.80 -16.78
CA VAL A 55 2.41 -2.77 -15.85
C VAL A 55 2.85 -4.16 -15.42
N LEU A 56 1.93 -5.11 -15.28
CA LEU A 56 2.23 -6.48 -14.81
C LEU A 56 2.71 -7.41 -15.93
N HIS A 57 2.34 -7.15 -17.20
CA HIS A 57 2.55 -8.11 -18.28
C HIS A 57 3.44 -7.57 -19.41
N ASP A 58 3.46 -6.25 -19.67
CA ASP A 58 4.21 -5.70 -20.79
C ASP A 58 5.62 -5.28 -20.37
N ALA A 59 6.60 -5.51 -21.25
CA ALA A 59 7.95 -5.02 -21.05
C ALA A 59 8.01 -3.52 -21.35
N MET A 60 8.60 -2.75 -20.45
CA MET A 60 8.76 -1.31 -20.61
C MET A 60 9.98 -0.79 -19.85
N ASP A 61 10.44 0.40 -20.19
CA ASP A 61 11.50 1.07 -19.43
C ASP A 61 10.97 1.61 -18.08
N PRO A 62 11.86 1.87 -17.11
CA PRO A 62 11.46 2.30 -15.75
C PRO A 62 10.67 3.61 -15.71
N LEU A 63 10.91 4.56 -16.62
CA LEU A 63 10.17 5.81 -16.70
C LEU A 63 8.73 5.56 -17.16
N CYS A 64 8.55 4.76 -18.22
CA CYS A 64 7.23 4.36 -18.70
C CYS A 64 6.44 3.66 -17.60
N GLU A 65 7.06 2.71 -16.88
CA GLU A 65 6.46 2.01 -15.75
C GLU A 65 6.00 2.98 -14.66
N ALA A 66 6.85 3.92 -14.25
CA ALA A 66 6.51 4.94 -13.26
C ALA A 66 5.34 5.83 -13.71
N LEU A 67 5.36 6.29 -14.97
CA LEU A 67 4.29 7.13 -15.52
C LEU A 67 2.93 6.41 -15.54
N LEU A 68 2.90 5.13 -15.91
CA LEU A 68 1.67 4.33 -15.90
C LEU A 68 1.13 4.12 -14.47
N VAL A 69 2.02 3.82 -13.51
CA VAL A 69 1.63 3.68 -12.09
C VAL A 69 1.06 4.99 -11.54
N PHE A 70 1.69 6.13 -11.85
CA PHE A 70 1.18 7.43 -11.40
C PHE A 70 -0.09 7.85 -12.13
N ALA A 71 -0.26 7.50 -13.41
CA ALA A 71 -1.52 7.73 -14.14
C ALA A 71 -2.67 6.93 -13.51
N ALA A 72 -2.45 5.65 -13.20
CA ALA A 72 -3.42 4.80 -12.51
C ALA A 72 -3.79 5.37 -11.14
N ARG A 73 -2.80 5.84 -10.37
CA ARG A 73 -3.01 6.49 -9.07
C ARG A 73 -3.83 7.76 -9.17
N ARG A 74 -3.56 8.61 -10.17
CA ARG A 74 -4.35 9.84 -10.34
C ARG A 74 -5.83 9.56 -10.56
N ASP A 75 -6.14 8.61 -11.42
CA ASP A 75 -7.52 8.20 -11.67
C ASP A 75 -8.16 7.58 -10.42
N HIS A 76 -7.45 6.71 -9.72
CA HIS A 76 -7.89 6.07 -8.49
C HIS A 76 -8.16 7.08 -7.36
N LEU A 77 -7.28 8.06 -7.17
CA LEU A 77 -7.48 9.15 -6.20
C LEU A 77 -8.79 9.90 -6.48
N LEU A 78 -9.00 10.33 -7.72
CA LEU A 78 -10.15 11.16 -8.07
C LEU A 78 -11.47 10.40 -8.09
N GLN A 79 -11.46 9.13 -8.49
CA GLN A 79 -12.68 8.35 -8.66
C GLN A 79 -13.10 7.58 -7.40
N VAL A 80 -12.15 7.22 -6.52
CA VAL A 80 -12.41 6.32 -5.40
C VAL A 80 -11.98 6.93 -4.06
N ILE A 81 -10.70 7.28 -3.89
CA ILE A 81 -10.16 7.62 -2.57
C ILE A 81 -10.74 8.94 -2.05
N GLU A 82 -10.60 10.02 -2.81
CA GLU A 82 -11.08 11.35 -2.37
C GLU A 82 -12.59 11.39 -2.15
N PRO A 83 -13.44 10.82 -3.04
CA PRO A 83 -14.87 10.75 -2.80
C PRO A 83 -15.26 9.93 -1.56
N ALA A 84 -14.56 8.83 -1.28
CA ALA A 84 -14.79 8.02 -0.09
C ALA A 84 -14.44 8.79 1.19
N LEU A 85 -13.26 9.41 1.23
CA LEU A 85 -12.81 10.20 2.37
C LEU A 85 -13.74 11.40 2.64
N ALA A 86 -14.22 12.07 1.59
CA ALA A 86 -15.17 13.18 1.71
C ALA A 86 -16.52 12.76 2.33
N LYS A 87 -16.91 11.48 2.16
CA LYS A 87 -18.10 10.89 2.80
C LYS A 87 -17.84 10.37 4.23
N GLY A 88 -16.64 10.54 4.75
CA GLY A 88 -16.27 10.03 6.07
C GLY A 88 -16.03 8.51 6.12
N GLN A 89 -15.85 7.86 4.97
CA GLN A 89 -15.61 6.42 4.87
C GLN A 89 -14.17 6.06 5.26
N VAL A 90 -13.93 4.81 5.60
CA VAL A 90 -12.59 4.24 5.79
C VAL A 90 -12.13 3.64 4.45
N VAL A 91 -10.99 4.09 3.95
CA VAL A 91 -10.35 3.54 2.76
C VAL A 91 -9.21 2.61 3.20
N LEU A 92 -9.32 1.33 2.85
CA LEU A 92 -8.28 0.32 3.02
C LEU A 92 -7.68 0.00 1.66
N CYS A 93 -6.43 0.39 1.42
CA CYS A 93 -5.78 0.27 0.13
C CYS A 93 -4.59 -0.69 0.19
N ASP A 94 -4.64 -1.79 -0.57
CA ASP A 94 -3.49 -2.68 -0.75
C ASP A 94 -2.49 -2.00 -1.70
N ARG A 95 -1.42 -1.47 -1.13
CA ARG A 95 -0.39 -0.59 -1.71
C ARG A 95 -0.91 0.81 -2.03
N PHE A 96 0.02 1.76 -1.97
CA PHE A 96 -0.14 3.14 -2.42
C PHE A 96 1.22 3.68 -2.86
N THR A 97 1.51 4.95 -2.61
CA THR A 97 2.70 5.64 -3.10
C THR A 97 4.01 4.98 -2.65
N ASP A 98 4.06 4.45 -1.42
CA ASP A 98 5.27 3.85 -0.86
C ASP A 98 5.71 2.61 -1.64
N ALA A 99 4.76 1.84 -2.22
CA ALA A 99 5.07 0.76 -3.15
C ALA A 99 5.82 1.25 -4.40
N THR A 100 5.47 2.44 -4.92
CA THR A 100 6.16 3.00 -6.10
C THR A 100 7.61 3.36 -5.78
N PHE A 101 7.85 3.98 -4.63
CA PHE A 101 9.23 4.25 -4.18
C PHE A 101 10.02 2.96 -3.92
N ALA A 102 9.34 1.92 -3.41
CA ALA A 102 9.99 0.64 -3.15
C ALA A 102 10.31 -0.13 -4.45
N TYR A 103 9.33 -0.30 -5.33
CA TYR A 103 9.45 -1.15 -6.51
C TYR A 103 10.14 -0.44 -7.67
N GLN A 104 9.67 0.74 -8.08
CA GLN A 104 10.28 1.51 -9.16
C GLN A 104 11.57 2.20 -8.68
N GLY A 105 11.57 2.78 -7.48
CA GLY A 105 12.77 3.42 -6.90
C GLY A 105 13.82 2.40 -6.51
N GLY A 106 13.58 1.62 -5.46
CA GLY A 106 14.53 0.63 -4.94
C GLY A 106 14.78 -0.51 -5.91
N GLY A 107 13.73 -1.24 -6.28
CA GLY A 107 13.83 -2.46 -7.08
C GLY A 107 14.34 -2.21 -8.51
N ARG A 108 13.80 -1.20 -9.22
CA ARG A 108 14.24 -0.83 -10.59
C ARG A 108 15.41 0.14 -10.62
N GLY A 109 15.79 0.76 -9.49
CA GLY A 109 16.82 1.78 -9.43
C GLY A 109 16.43 3.10 -10.13
N PHE A 110 15.13 3.37 -10.29
CA PHE A 110 14.67 4.61 -10.91
C PHE A 110 14.88 5.82 -9.95
N ASP A 111 15.21 6.98 -10.50
CA ASP A 111 15.51 8.18 -9.70
C ASP A 111 14.34 8.60 -8.82
N THR A 112 14.51 8.46 -7.50
CA THR A 112 13.50 8.79 -6.50
C THR A 112 13.13 10.27 -6.46
N ARG A 113 13.99 11.17 -6.96
CA ARG A 113 13.66 12.60 -7.09
C ARG A 113 12.59 12.83 -8.15
N ILE A 114 12.63 12.07 -9.24
CA ILE A 114 11.58 12.10 -10.26
C ILE A 114 10.28 11.52 -9.69
N LEU A 115 10.36 10.41 -8.96
CA LEU A 115 9.18 9.84 -8.27
C LEU A 115 8.54 10.86 -7.31
N ALA A 116 9.34 11.60 -6.53
CA ALA A 116 8.84 12.63 -5.63
C ALA A 116 8.18 13.81 -6.37
N GLN A 117 8.68 14.19 -7.55
CA GLN A 117 8.02 15.19 -8.39
C GLN A 117 6.67 14.67 -8.92
N LEU A 118 6.63 13.45 -9.43
CA LEU A 118 5.38 12.81 -9.89
C LEU A 118 4.38 12.66 -8.74
N GLU A 119 4.84 12.26 -7.56
CA GLU A 119 4.01 12.21 -6.34
C GLU A 119 3.37 13.57 -6.07
N THR A 120 4.16 14.65 -6.09
CA THR A 120 3.69 16.01 -5.87
C THR A 120 2.61 16.41 -6.89
N TRP A 121 2.79 16.12 -8.17
CA TRP A 121 1.82 16.49 -9.20
C TRP A 121 0.53 15.67 -9.13
N VAL A 122 0.67 14.37 -8.92
CA VAL A 122 -0.43 13.41 -8.98
C VAL A 122 -1.29 13.45 -7.72
N GLN A 123 -0.66 13.61 -6.55
CA GLN A 123 -1.32 13.55 -5.24
C GLN A 123 -1.63 14.93 -4.65
N ALA A 124 -1.36 16.02 -5.40
CA ALA A 124 -1.71 17.38 -4.96
C ALA A 124 -3.21 17.53 -4.73
N ARG A 125 -3.56 18.10 -3.56
CA ARG A 125 -4.90 18.49 -3.17
C ARG A 125 -5.15 19.97 -3.49
N PRO A 126 -6.41 20.44 -3.46
CA PRO A 126 -6.73 21.85 -3.69
C PRO A 126 -6.03 22.81 -2.71
N ASP A 127 -5.77 22.37 -1.48
CA ASP A 127 -5.05 23.12 -0.45
C ASP A 127 -3.51 23.06 -0.60
N LYS A 128 -3.03 22.49 -1.70
CA LYS A 128 -1.61 22.27 -2.03
C LYS A 128 -0.89 21.25 -1.15
N SER A 129 -1.57 20.62 -0.20
CA SER A 129 -1.00 19.45 0.49
C SER A 129 -0.95 18.25 -0.43
N ILE A 130 -0.11 17.25 -0.11
CA ILE A 130 -0.02 15.99 -0.84
C ILE A 130 -0.90 14.97 -0.13
N ARG A 131 -1.77 14.27 -0.88
CA ARG A 131 -2.52 13.16 -0.32
C ARG A 131 -1.57 12.03 0.05
N GLN A 132 -1.51 11.75 1.35
CA GLN A 132 -0.85 10.59 1.91
C GLN A 132 -1.87 9.76 2.72
N PRO A 133 -1.63 8.48 2.99
CA PRO A 133 -2.37 7.73 3.98
C PRO A 133 -2.24 8.37 5.37
N ASP A 134 -3.31 8.28 6.18
CA ASP A 134 -3.26 8.70 7.59
C ASP A 134 -2.39 7.75 8.41
N ILE A 135 -2.32 6.47 7.98
CA ILE A 135 -1.37 5.48 8.49
C ILE A 135 -1.01 4.48 7.38
N THR A 136 0.27 4.14 7.31
CA THR A 136 0.80 3.07 6.45
C THR A 136 1.22 1.88 7.31
N LEU A 137 0.59 0.74 7.11
CA LEU A 137 0.95 -0.52 7.75
C LEU A 137 1.97 -1.23 6.88
N TRP A 138 3.25 -1.15 7.25
CA TRP A 138 4.30 -1.86 6.53
C TRP A 138 4.53 -3.26 7.12
N PHE A 139 4.13 -4.28 6.38
CA PHE A 139 4.37 -5.69 6.69
C PHE A 139 5.82 -6.03 6.34
N SER A 140 6.68 -5.85 7.32
CA SER A 140 8.12 -6.13 7.19
C SER A 140 8.35 -7.63 7.25
N LEU A 141 8.84 -8.20 6.13
CA LEU A 141 9.15 -9.62 5.97
C LEU A 141 10.50 -9.75 5.28
N ASP A 142 11.33 -10.67 5.77
CA ASP A 142 12.58 -11.04 5.11
C ASP A 142 12.30 -11.53 3.68
N PRO A 143 12.97 -10.97 2.65
CA PRO A 143 12.79 -11.39 1.26
C PRO A 143 13.00 -12.88 1.01
N HIS A 144 13.89 -13.53 1.74
CA HIS A 144 14.09 -14.99 1.64
C HIS A 144 12.86 -15.77 2.09
N ILE A 145 12.20 -15.33 3.18
CA ILE A 145 10.98 -15.97 3.67
C ILE A 145 9.82 -15.70 2.69
N ALA A 146 9.74 -14.48 2.15
CA ALA A 146 8.73 -14.14 1.14
C ALA A 146 8.87 -15.03 -0.10
N ALA A 147 10.08 -15.21 -0.62
CA ALA A 147 10.36 -16.07 -1.77
C ALA A 147 9.93 -17.52 -1.51
N GLN A 148 10.19 -18.06 -0.32
CA GLN A 148 9.74 -19.40 0.05
C GLN A 148 8.22 -19.54 0.07
N ARG A 149 7.50 -18.52 0.57
CA ARG A 149 6.02 -18.51 0.60
C ARG A 149 5.41 -18.42 -0.80
N LEU A 150 6.03 -17.65 -1.70
CA LEU A 150 5.56 -17.47 -3.07
C LEU A 150 5.81 -18.68 -3.97
N ALA A 151 6.89 -19.43 -3.75
CA ALA A 151 7.27 -20.58 -4.57
C ALA A 151 6.16 -21.65 -4.72
N THR A 152 5.18 -21.66 -3.82
CA THR A 152 4.07 -22.64 -3.80
C THR A 152 2.72 -22.04 -4.18
N ALA A 153 2.61 -20.74 -4.49
CA ALA A 153 1.31 -20.06 -4.52
C ALA A 153 0.65 -20.02 -5.91
N ARG A 154 1.34 -19.60 -6.97
CA ARG A 154 0.78 -19.43 -8.34
C ARG A 154 1.88 -19.16 -9.37
N VAL A 155 1.49 -19.05 -10.64
CA VAL A 155 2.39 -18.56 -11.70
C VAL A 155 2.75 -17.11 -11.38
N PRO A 156 4.07 -16.78 -11.25
CA PRO A 156 4.50 -15.44 -10.85
C PRO A 156 4.28 -14.42 -11.97
N ASP A 157 3.91 -13.19 -11.61
CA ASP A 157 3.89 -12.06 -12.52
C ASP A 157 5.31 -11.51 -12.80
N ARG A 158 5.40 -10.42 -13.57
CA ARG A 158 6.69 -9.79 -13.94
C ARG A 158 7.51 -9.29 -12.74
N PHE A 159 6.87 -8.90 -11.65
CA PHE A 159 7.54 -8.48 -10.42
C PHE A 159 7.91 -9.69 -9.56
N GLU A 160 6.99 -10.61 -9.36
CA GLU A 160 7.22 -11.83 -8.58
C GLU A 160 8.32 -12.72 -9.18
N SER A 161 8.58 -12.59 -10.50
CA SER A 161 9.66 -13.31 -11.23
C SER A 161 11.04 -12.66 -11.05
N GLN A 162 11.17 -11.53 -10.33
CA GLN A 162 12.46 -10.87 -10.13
C GLN A 162 13.39 -11.68 -9.20
N PRO A 163 14.71 -11.49 -9.34
CA PRO A 163 15.66 -12.16 -8.45
C PRO A 163 15.56 -11.64 -7.03
N LEU A 164 16.05 -12.42 -6.07
CA LEU A 164 16.02 -12.08 -4.64
C LEU A 164 16.59 -10.69 -4.34
N ALA A 165 17.71 -10.32 -4.99
CA ALA A 165 18.34 -9.02 -4.84
C ALA A 165 17.38 -7.83 -5.14
N PHE A 166 16.43 -8.01 -6.06
CA PHE A 166 15.39 -7.03 -6.31
C PHE A 166 14.51 -6.82 -5.08
N PHE A 167 14.07 -7.90 -4.42
CA PHE A 167 13.22 -7.81 -3.24
C PHE A 167 13.97 -7.30 -2.02
N GLU A 168 15.28 -7.54 -1.91
CA GLU A 168 16.13 -6.93 -0.88
C GLU A 168 16.19 -5.40 -1.06
N GLN A 169 16.34 -4.92 -2.29
CA GLN A 169 16.29 -3.49 -2.61
C GLN A 169 14.91 -2.89 -2.33
N VAL A 170 13.83 -3.58 -2.69
CA VAL A 170 12.45 -3.17 -2.38
C VAL A 170 12.25 -3.06 -0.87
N HIS A 171 12.67 -4.04 -0.10
CA HIS A 171 12.58 -4.03 1.35
C HIS A 171 13.36 -2.87 1.98
N ASN A 172 14.59 -2.63 1.51
CA ASN A 172 15.41 -1.51 1.98
C ASN A 172 14.78 -0.15 1.65
N ALA A 173 14.19 -0.01 0.46
CA ALA A 173 13.50 1.23 0.09
C ALA A 173 12.26 1.49 0.95
N TYR A 174 11.49 0.46 1.34
CA TYR A 174 10.44 0.62 2.34
C TYR A 174 11.01 1.09 3.69
N ALA A 175 12.12 0.51 4.14
CA ALA A 175 12.76 0.93 5.39
C ALA A 175 13.21 2.41 5.33
N ASP A 176 13.67 2.88 4.18
CA ASP A 176 14.04 4.29 3.99
C ASP A 176 12.81 5.21 3.99
N ARG A 177 11.66 4.78 3.44
CA ARG A 177 10.39 5.52 3.57
C ARG A 177 9.95 5.63 5.02
N VAL A 178 10.07 4.56 5.81
CA VAL A 178 9.79 4.58 7.26
C VAL A 178 10.68 5.58 7.99
N LYS A 179 11.99 5.62 7.69
CA LYS A 179 12.93 6.59 8.29
C LYS A 179 12.58 8.04 7.94
N ALA A 180 12.09 8.27 6.71
CA ALA A 180 11.75 9.60 6.23
C ALA A 180 10.45 10.15 6.88
N ASP A 181 9.51 9.29 7.27
CA ASP A 181 8.22 9.68 7.85
C ASP A 181 7.75 8.66 8.91
N PRO A 182 8.48 8.52 10.05
CA PRO A 182 8.20 7.49 11.04
C PRO A 182 6.83 7.62 11.70
N GLU A 183 6.27 8.84 11.73
CA GLU A 183 4.96 9.09 12.33
C GLU A 183 3.80 8.51 11.50
N ARG A 184 3.95 8.43 10.19
CA ARG A 184 2.92 7.86 9.31
C ARG A 184 2.96 6.34 9.27
N PHE A 185 4.09 5.73 9.53
CA PHE A 185 4.25 4.28 9.44
C PHE A 185 4.00 3.55 10.76
N ALA A 186 3.42 2.34 10.63
CA ALA A 186 3.47 1.30 11.66
C ALA A 186 4.15 0.07 11.07
N ILE A 187 5.25 -0.35 11.67
CA ILE A 187 5.99 -1.55 11.25
C ILE A 187 5.29 -2.78 11.83
N ILE A 188 4.85 -3.68 10.97
CA ILE A 188 4.19 -4.93 11.31
C ILE A 188 5.14 -6.08 11.02
N PRO A 189 5.72 -6.73 12.05
CA PRO A 189 6.57 -7.92 11.86
C PRO A 189 5.74 -9.05 11.24
N ALA A 190 6.01 -9.37 9.95
CA ALA A 190 5.22 -10.34 9.19
C ALA A 190 5.82 -11.77 9.19
N ASP A 191 6.96 -11.95 9.85
CA ASP A 191 7.55 -13.27 10.16
C ASP A 191 7.01 -13.81 11.48
N ALA A 192 5.70 -14.04 11.53
CA ALA A 192 5.00 -14.55 12.71
C ALA A 192 3.73 -15.29 12.29
N THR A 193 3.07 -15.94 13.25
CA THR A 193 1.75 -16.54 13.00
C THR A 193 0.72 -15.45 12.66
N ILE A 194 -0.29 -15.83 11.89
CA ILE A 194 -1.34 -14.90 11.45
C ILE A 194 -2.00 -14.14 12.61
N ASP A 195 -2.18 -14.82 13.77
CA ASP A 195 -2.78 -14.20 14.95
C ASP A 195 -1.86 -13.18 15.63
N LYS A 196 -0.55 -13.43 15.64
CA LYS A 196 0.44 -12.45 16.14
C LYS A 196 0.48 -11.21 15.23
N VAL A 197 0.51 -11.42 13.91
CA VAL A 197 0.47 -10.32 12.94
C VAL A 197 -0.83 -9.52 13.08
N ARG A 198 -1.99 -10.20 13.20
CA ARG A 198 -3.28 -9.56 13.43
C ARG A 198 -3.28 -8.69 14.69
N LYS A 199 -2.71 -9.22 15.78
CA LYS A 199 -2.56 -8.46 17.04
C LYS A 199 -1.70 -7.20 16.86
N SER A 200 -0.59 -7.30 16.13
CA SER A 200 0.28 -6.14 15.83
C SER A 200 -0.45 -5.08 15.00
N VAL A 201 -1.18 -5.50 13.97
CA VAL A 201 -2.01 -4.60 13.15
C VAL A 201 -3.08 -3.90 14.01
N TRP A 202 -3.78 -4.67 14.85
CA TRP A 202 -4.79 -4.12 15.75
C TRP A 202 -4.20 -3.09 16.72
N GLN A 203 -3.10 -3.43 17.38
CA GLN A 203 -2.40 -2.54 18.33
C GLN A 203 -1.95 -1.23 17.66
N ALA A 204 -1.41 -1.30 16.44
CA ALA A 204 -1.01 -0.11 15.70
C ALA A 204 -2.18 0.85 15.47
N LEU A 205 -3.37 0.33 15.13
CA LEU A 205 -4.57 1.14 14.89
C LEU A 205 -5.20 1.64 16.18
N VAL A 206 -5.14 0.88 17.27
CA VAL A 206 -5.57 1.34 18.61
C VAL A 206 -4.70 2.50 19.10
N GLN A 207 -3.38 2.39 18.96
CA GLN A 207 -2.45 3.46 19.35
C GLN A 207 -2.71 4.78 18.62
N ARG A 208 -3.22 4.71 17.37
CA ARG A 208 -3.60 5.88 16.57
C ARG A 208 -5.05 6.31 16.77
N GLY A 209 -5.81 5.64 17.65
CA GLY A 209 -7.21 5.97 17.94
C GLY A 209 -8.22 5.58 16.86
N TYR A 210 -7.83 4.73 15.90
CA TYR A 210 -8.73 4.28 14.83
C TYR A 210 -9.59 3.10 15.24
N LEU A 211 -9.13 2.28 16.19
CA LEU A 211 -9.85 1.13 16.73
C LEU A 211 -9.96 1.21 18.25
N PRO A 212 -10.97 0.57 18.87
CA PRO A 212 -11.10 0.53 20.32
C PRO A 212 -10.04 -0.39 20.94
N THR A 213 -9.73 -0.15 22.23
CA THR A 213 -8.71 -0.89 22.98
C THR A 213 -9.05 -2.38 23.15
N HIS A 214 -10.33 -2.75 23.13
CA HIS A 214 -10.77 -4.13 23.22
C HIS A 214 -11.10 -4.65 21.82
N ALA A 215 -10.40 -5.73 21.41
CA ALA A 215 -10.82 -6.53 20.26
C ALA A 215 -12.18 -7.18 20.60
N VAL A 216 -13.12 -7.09 19.68
CA VAL A 216 -14.35 -7.89 19.74
C VAL A 216 -14.03 -9.34 19.44
#